data_85d8b13df0617897ebbb014216446b56
#
_entry.id   85d8b13df0617897ebbb014216446b56
#
_cell.length_a   1.000
_cell.length_b   1.000
_cell.length_c   1.000
_cell.angle_alpha   90.00
_cell.angle_beta   90.00
_cell.angle_gamma   90.00
#
_symmetry.space_group_name_H-M   'P 1'
#
loop_
_entity.id
_entity.type
_entity.pdbx_description
1 polymer ?
#
loop_
_entity_poly.entity_id
_entity_poly.type
_entity_poly.pdbx_seq_one_letter_code
_entity_poly.pdbx_strand_id
1 'polypeptide(L)'
;MASDTGGSAKGDFGEPQGAPIHAELGDAPAVPAPITRKTPAKVIVEVEVRELETQISEGVSYTFWTFGGSVPGKFIRVRQGDTVEFHLRNHANNKMPHNIDLHAVTGPGGGAASSFTAPGHESQFTFKALNRGLFIYHCATAPVGMHIANGMYGMILVEPPEGLPKVDHEYYVMQGDFYTVGKYREKGVQPFDMQKAIDEKPTYVLFNGAEGALTGEKALKAKVGETVRLFIGNGGPNLVSSFHVIGEIFDKVYPEGGSHLQENVQTTLIPAGGAAWVEFHLEVPGTYLLVDHSIFRTFNKGALAMLKVEGPEAKALYSGKEVDSVYISDLAAPTGAVASAAQQAAAGALTLDAQVAAGKTLFEGACSPCHQQTGAGLAGVFPPLAGSDLLAKEPKRAIEIALNGISGPLTVNGAAYNGVMPPQSQLPDDAIANIITYVLNSWGNAGGRVTTEEVQSKRASTKRPPGAAL
;
A
#
# COMPACT_ATOMS: atom_id res chain seq x y z
N MET A 1 -9.39 -37.79 16.52
CA MET A 1 -8.25 -36.89 16.76
C MET A 1 -6.99 -37.58 16.24
N ALA A 2 -6.62 -37.30 15.00
CA ALA A 2 -5.34 -37.75 14.48
C ALA A 2 -4.30 -36.79 15.03
N SER A 3 -3.35 -37.28 15.79
CA SER A 3 -2.19 -36.52 16.26
C SER A 3 -1.35 -36.16 15.03
N ASP A 4 -1.50 -34.96 14.54
CA ASP A 4 -0.55 -34.37 13.59
C ASP A 4 0.76 -34.16 14.38
N THR A 5 1.66 -35.11 14.31
CA THR A 5 3.03 -34.93 14.78
C THR A 5 3.75 -34.08 13.76
N GLY A 6 3.51 -32.76 13.84
CA GLY A 6 4.23 -31.73 13.07
C GLY A 6 5.69 -31.63 13.47
N GLY A 7 6.41 -32.75 13.36
CA GLY A 7 7.84 -32.76 13.39
C GLY A 7 8.36 -32.10 12.10
N SER A 8 9.35 -31.20 12.21
CA SER A 8 10.11 -30.77 11.04
C SER A 8 10.49 -32.01 10.26
N ALA A 9 9.88 -32.17 9.08
CA ALA A 9 10.17 -33.32 8.25
C ALA A 9 11.58 -33.16 7.68
N LYS A 10 12.58 -33.49 8.48
CA LYS A 10 13.89 -33.93 7.96
C LYS A 10 13.67 -35.27 7.28
N GLY A 11 12.67 -35.33 6.37
CA GLY A 11 12.34 -36.52 5.61
C GLY A 11 13.38 -36.74 4.52
N ASP A 12 13.67 -38.00 4.24
CA ASP A 12 14.30 -38.35 2.97
C ASP A 12 13.26 -38.18 1.86
N PHE A 13 13.35 -37.07 1.09
CA PHE A 13 12.47 -36.84 -0.05
C PHE A 13 12.91 -37.57 -1.33
N GLY A 14 13.95 -38.38 -1.24
CA GLY A 14 14.58 -39.06 -2.37
C GLY A 14 15.50 -38.14 -3.19
N GLU A 15 16.12 -38.75 -4.18
CA GLU A 15 16.99 -38.03 -5.12
C GLU A 15 16.18 -37.27 -6.17
N PRO A 16 16.67 -36.12 -6.67
CA PRO A 16 16.06 -35.41 -7.78
C PRO A 16 15.89 -36.28 -9.01
N GLN A 17 14.72 -36.20 -9.65
CA GLN A 17 14.39 -37.00 -10.83
C GLN A 17 14.29 -36.16 -12.08
N GLY A 18 14.67 -36.69 -13.22
CA GLY A 18 14.63 -36.03 -14.51
C GLY A 18 15.80 -35.10 -14.79
N ALA A 19 15.74 -34.39 -15.87
CA ALA A 19 16.69 -33.34 -16.22
C ALA A 19 16.53 -32.11 -15.29
N PRO A 20 17.59 -31.31 -15.05
CA PRO A 20 17.45 -30.05 -14.33
C PRO A 20 16.41 -29.14 -14.95
N ILE A 21 15.69 -28.41 -14.12
CA ILE A 21 14.60 -27.48 -14.50
C ILE A 21 15.03 -26.07 -14.15
N HIS A 22 15.00 -25.14 -15.11
CA HIS A 22 15.12 -23.72 -14.81
C HIS A 22 13.81 -23.22 -14.17
N ALA A 23 13.91 -22.55 -13.03
CA ALA A 23 12.76 -21.99 -12.35
C ALA A 23 12.15 -20.83 -13.18
N GLU A 24 10.83 -20.84 -13.32
CA GLU A 24 10.10 -19.66 -13.72
C GLU A 24 10.02 -18.72 -12.51
N LEU A 25 10.39 -17.44 -12.71
CA LEU A 25 10.41 -16.44 -11.67
C LEU A 25 9.30 -15.41 -11.91
N GLY A 26 8.52 -15.09 -10.86
CA GLY A 26 7.42 -14.13 -10.94
C GLY A 26 7.86 -12.70 -10.68
N ASP A 27 7.38 -11.75 -11.48
CA ASP A 27 7.41 -10.32 -11.17
C ASP A 27 6.14 -9.91 -10.44
N ALA A 28 6.26 -9.22 -9.30
CA ALA A 28 5.09 -8.78 -8.55
C ALA A 28 4.16 -7.88 -9.40
N PRO A 29 2.83 -8.07 -9.35
CA PRO A 29 2.10 -8.95 -8.43
C PRO A 29 1.91 -10.39 -8.93
N ALA A 30 2.50 -10.79 -10.04
CA ALA A 30 2.35 -12.12 -10.61
C ALA A 30 3.14 -13.19 -9.83
N VAL A 31 2.61 -14.39 -9.83
CA VAL A 31 3.18 -15.59 -9.19
C VAL A 31 3.38 -16.66 -10.26
N PRO A 32 4.49 -17.41 -10.28
CA PRO A 32 4.66 -18.54 -11.18
C PRO A 32 3.58 -19.61 -10.98
N ALA A 33 3.24 -20.32 -12.04
CA ALA A 33 2.21 -21.36 -12.01
C ALA A 33 2.48 -22.43 -10.92
N PRO A 34 1.43 -23.02 -10.33
CA PRO A 34 1.55 -24.10 -9.38
C PRO A 34 2.34 -25.30 -9.93
N ILE A 35 3.16 -25.91 -9.08
CA ILE A 35 3.99 -27.04 -9.46
C ILE A 35 3.13 -28.31 -9.61
N THR A 36 3.17 -28.92 -10.79
CA THR A 36 2.36 -30.11 -11.10
C THR A 36 3.13 -31.43 -10.95
N ARG A 37 4.46 -31.39 -10.93
CA ARG A 37 5.29 -32.59 -10.78
C ARG A 37 5.14 -33.19 -9.39
N LYS A 38 5.24 -34.52 -9.34
CA LYS A 38 5.04 -35.31 -8.10
C LYS A 38 6.34 -35.75 -7.41
N THR A 39 7.48 -35.57 -8.08
CA THR A 39 8.80 -35.94 -7.58
C THR A 39 9.70 -34.73 -7.41
N PRO A 40 10.68 -34.79 -6.48
CA PRO A 40 11.73 -33.80 -6.38
C PRO A 40 12.51 -33.64 -7.69
N ALA A 41 12.99 -32.47 -7.96
CA ALA A 41 13.83 -32.17 -9.12
C ALA A 41 15.07 -31.38 -8.69
N LYS A 42 16.08 -31.33 -9.56
CA LYS A 42 17.11 -30.32 -9.51
C LYS A 42 16.55 -29.06 -10.17
N VAL A 43 16.41 -27.98 -9.41
CA VAL A 43 15.85 -26.70 -9.87
C VAL A 43 16.95 -25.66 -9.91
N ILE A 44 17.16 -25.04 -11.06
CA ILE A 44 18.15 -23.98 -11.26
C ILE A 44 17.42 -22.64 -11.12
N VAL A 45 17.85 -21.83 -10.18
CA VAL A 45 17.32 -20.49 -9.92
C VAL A 45 18.41 -19.48 -10.24
N GLU A 46 18.16 -18.59 -11.18
CA GLU A 46 19.12 -17.57 -11.62
C GLU A 46 18.55 -16.18 -11.33
N VAL A 47 19.22 -15.41 -10.48
CA VAL A 47 18.81 -14.06 -10.10
C VAL A 47 19.94 -13.06 -10.36
N GLU A 48 19.67 -12.02 -11.13
CA GLU A 48 20.61 -10.93 -11.34
C GLU A 48 20.30 -9.77 -10.40
N VAL A 49 21.29 -9.31 -9.66
CA VAL A 49 21.20 -8.10 -8.83
C VAL A 49 21.43 -6.88 -9.70
N ARG A 50 20.57 -5.87 -9.55
CA ARG A 50 20.68 -4.57 -10.25
C ARG A 50 20.45 -3.40 -9.30
N GLU A 51 21.31 -2.39 -9.39
CA GLU A 51 21.12 -1.09 -8.78
C GLU A 51 20.51 -0.15 -9.83
N LEU A 52 19.28 0.35 -9.55
CA LEU A 52 18.48 1.09 -10.53
C LEU A 52 17.92 2.36 -9.92
N GLU A 53 18.07 3.49 -10.62
CA GLU A 53 17.30 4.69 -10.28
C GLU A 53 15.93 4.61 -10.95
N THR A 54 14.86 4.63 -10.16
CA THR A 54 13.49 4.64 -10.67
C THR A 54 12.57 5.40 -9.70
N GLN A 55 11.30 5.58 -10.06
CA GLN A 55 10.34 6.33 -9.27
C GLN A 55 9.85 5.54 -8.07
N ILE A 56 9.98 6.14 -6.88
CA ILE A 56 9.33 5.66 -5.64
C ILE A 56 7.94 6.29 -5.45
N SER A 57 7.74 7.50 -5.97
CA SER A 57 6.49 8.25 -6.00
C SER A 57 6.51 9.19 -7.20
N GLU A 58 5.38 9.78 -7.55
CA GLU A 58 5.28 10.70 -8.69
C GLU A 58 6.28 11.87 -8.58
N GLY A 59 7.22 11.93 -9.53
CA GLY A 59 8.28 12.93 -9.61
C GLY A 59 9.34 12.82 -8.50
N VAL A 60 9.40 11.69 -7.80
CA VAL A 60 10.41 11.36 -6.79
C VAL A 60 11.16 10.11 -7.24
N SER A 61 12.46 10.24 -7.51
CA SER A 61 13.34 9.12 -7.86
C SER A 61 14.10 8.63 -6.64
N TYR A 62 14.41 7.33 -6.64
CA TYR A 62 15.22 6.67 -5.62
C TYR A 62 16.11 5.61 -6.26
N THR A 63 17.33 5.42 -5.73
CA THR A 63 18.20 4.34 -6.19
C THR A 63 17.85 3.06 -5.43
N PHE A 64 17.11 2.18 -6.10
CA PHE A 64 16.80 0.86 -5.57
C PHE A 64 17.94 -0.12 -5.84
N TRP A 65 18.17 -1.03 -4.91
CA TRP A 65 18.97 -2.22 -5.08
C TRP A 65 18.02 -3.41 -5.17
N THR A 66 18.14 -4.22 -6.21
CA THR A 66 17.06 -5.14 -6.56
C THR A 66 17.56 -6.55 -6.86
N PHE A 67 16.74 -7.53 -6.56
CA PHE A 67 16.88 -8.90 -7.07
C PHE A 67 15.99 -9.08 -8.31
N GLY A 68 16.59 -8.97 -9.49
CA GLY A 68 15.88 -9.16 -10.75
C GLY A 68 15.29 -7.88 -11.36
N GLY A 69 15.72 -6.68 -10.91
CA GLY A 69 15.35 -5.39 -11.53
C GLY A 69 14.04 -4.78 -11.04
N SER A 70 13.40 -5.34 -10.04
CA SER A 70 12.16 -4.84 -9.44
C SER A 70 12.17 -4.90 -7.91
N VAL A 71 11.30 -4.15 -7.27
CA VAL A 71 11.00 -4.24 -5.84
C VAL A 71 9.50 -4.56 -5.68
N PRO A 72 9.17 -5.67 -5.01
CA PRO A 72 10.08 -6.69 -4.49
C PRO A 72 10.84 -7.43 -5.58
N GLY A 73 11.85 -8.20 -5.19
CA GLY A 73 12.57 -9.13 -6.05
C GLY A 73 11.66 -10.26 -6.56
N LYS A 74 12.20 -11.13 -7.38
CA LYS A 74 11.46 -12.20 -8.06
C LYS A 74 10.79 -13.16 -7.07
N PHE A 75 9.55 -13.55 -7.33
CA PHE A 75 8.92 -14.66 -6.62
C PHE A 75 9.50 -15.99 -7.10
N ILE A 76 10.04 -16.78 -6.17
CA ILE A 76 10.63 -18.09 -6.44
C ILE A 76 9.63 -19.16 -5.98
N ARG A 77 9.37 -20.17 -6.82
CA ARG A 77 8.44 -21.26 -6.49
C ARG A 77 9.14 -22.60 -6.70
N VAL A 78 9.31 -23.36 -5.62
CA VAL A 78 9.94 -24.67 -5.61
C VAL A 78 9.08 -25.65 -4.81
N ARG A 79 9.37 -26.96 -4.90
CA ARG A 79 8.66 -27.99 -4.18
C ARG A 79 9.52 -28.52 -3.04
N GLN A 80 8.89 -28.88 -1.94
CA GLN A 80 9.57 -29.59 -0.84
C GLN A 80 10.28 -30.85 -1.35
N GLY A 81 11.54 -30.99 -0.99
CA GLY A 81 12.43 -32.05 -1.44
C GLY A 81 13.27 -31.70 -2.68
N ASP A 82 13.02 -30.58 -3.34
CA ASP A 82 13.88 -30.14 -4.44
C ASP A 82 15.30 -29.85 -4.00
N THR A 83 16.23 -30.13 -4.90
CA THR A 83 17.62 -29.66 -4.82
C THR A 83 17.72 -28.41 -5.65
N VAL A 84 17.86 -27.27 -4.99
CA VAL A 84 17.92 -25.96 -5.65
C VAL A 84 19.37 -25.56 -5.85
N GLU A 85 19.76 -25.38 -7.10
CA GLU A 85 21.01 -24.76 -7.50
C GLU A 85 20.76 -23.28 -7.73
N PHE A 86 21.29 -22.44 -6.85
CA PHE A 86 21.04 -20.99 -6.86
C PHE A 86 22.24 -20.25 -7.42
N HIS A 87 22.00 -19.42 -8.44
CA HIS A 87 22.97 -18.54 -9.09
C HIS A 87 22.63 -17.10 -8.77
N LEU A 88 23.54 -16.40 -8.09
CA LEU A 88 23.46 -14.97 -7.87
C LEU A 88 24.46 -14.25 -8.78
N ARG A 89 23.95 -13.48 -9.73
CA ARG A 89 24.75 -12.65 -10.64
C ARG A 89 24.69 -11.21 -10.19
N ASN A 90 25.82 -10.57 -10.01
CA ASN A 90 25.86 -9.14 -9.70
C ASN A 90 26.25 -8.37 -10.96
N HIS A 91 25.33 -7.53 -11.47
CA HIS A 91 25.52 -6.83 -12.74
C HIS A 91 26.78 -5.95 -12.71
N ALA A 92 27.55 -5.93 -13.80
CA ALA A 92 28.87 -5.25 -13.85
C ALA A 92 28.80 -3.75 -13.57
N ASN A 93 27.67 -3.09 -13.81
CA ASN A 93 27.48 -1.65 -13.57
C ASN A 93 27.10 -1.33 -12.12
N ASN A 94 26.83 -2.33 -11.29
CA ASN A 94 26.55 -2.13 -9.86
C ASN A 94 27.82 -1.61 -9.14
N LYS A 95 27.60 -0.93 -8.03
CA LYS A 95 28.68 -0.34 -7.24
C LYS A 95 29.04 -1.15 -6.02
N MET A 96 28.09 -1.96 -5.53
CA MET A 96 28.20 -2.69 -4.28
C MET A 96 28.26 -4.20 -4.48
N PRO A 97 28.98 -4.94 -3.61
CA PRO A 97 28.79 -6.37 -3.52
C PRO A 97 27.44 -6.69 -2.87
N HIS A 98 26.85 -7.82 -3.27
CA HIS A 98 25.59 -8.29 -2.73
C HIS A 98 25.65 -9.80 -2.47
N ASN A 99 24.78 -10.28 -1.60
CA ASN A 99 24.58 -11.69 -1.33
C ASN A 99 23.07 -11.97 -1.16
N ILE A 100 22.72 -13.20 -0.83
CA ILE A 100 21.34 -13.55 -0.55
C ILE A 100 21.25 -14.47 0.66
N ASP A 101 20.40 -14.10 1.61
CA ASP A 101 19.90 -14.95 2.70
C ASP A 101 18.48 -15.38 2.35
N LEU A 102 18.26 -16.69 2.21
CA LEU A 102 16.92 -17.25 2.01
C LEU A 102 16.49 -17.93 3.31
N HIS A 103 15.44 -17.42 3.94
CA HIS A 103 14.87 -17.99 5.17
C HIS A 103 14.37 -19.45 4.98
N ALA A 104 14.19 -19.90 3.74
CA ALA A 104 13.88 -21.29 3.40
C ALA A 104 15.08 -22.25 3.52
N VAL A 105 16.30 -21.73 3.63
CA VAL A 105 17.53 -22.51 3.65
C VAL A 105 17.91 -22.89 5.08
N THR A 106 18.01 -24.18 5.36
CA THR A 106 18.57 -24.69 6.61
C THR A 106 20.09 -24.76 6.49
N GLY A 107 20.79 -23.77 7.00
CA GLY A 107 22.25 -23.69 6.97
C GLY A 107 22.77 -22.33 7.43
N PRO A 108 24.06 -22.18 7.76
CA PRO A 108 24.62 -20.93 8.25
C PRO A 108 24.40 -19.77 7.26
N GLY A 109 23.76 -18.68 7.74
CA GLY A 109 23.47 -17.49 6.95
C GLY A 109 22.52 -17.68 5.78
N GLY A 110 21.69 -18.75 5.76
CA GLY A 110 20.67 -18.95 4.74
C GLY A 110 21.18 -18.94 3.28
N GLY A 111 22.47 -19.15 3.06
CA GLY A 111 23.17 -19.01 1.78
C GLY A 111 24.05 -17.76 1.66
N ALA A 112 23.91 -16.78 2.55
CA ALA A 112 24.61 -15.49 2.44
C ALA A 112 26.15 -15.63 2.44
N ALA A 113 26.69 -16.57 3.23
CA ALA A 113 28.13 -16.82 3.27
C ALA A 113 28.69 -17.40 1.95
N SER A 114 27.83 -18.08 1.17
CA SER A 114 28.19 -18.74 -0.09
C SER A 114 27.91 -17.92 -1.33
N SER A 115 27.23 -16.77 -1.17
CA SER A 115 26.71 -15.96 -2.28
C SER A 115 27.22 -14.50 -2.28
N PHE A 116 28.27 -14.20 -1.54
CA PHE A 116 28.86 -12.86 -1.57
C PHE A 116 29.50 -12.59 -2.95
N THR A 117 28.85 -11.76 -3.74
CA THR A 117 29.13 -11.58 -5.16
C THR A 117 29.50 -10.14 -5.47
N ALA A 118 30.71 -9.91 -5.96
CA ALA A 118 31.17 -8.59 -6.41
C ALA A 118 30.55 -8.21 -7.75
N PRO A 119 30.48 -6.90 -8.10
CA PRO A 119 30.03 -6.47 -9.44
C PRO A 119 30.76 -7.19 -10.55
N GLY A 120 30.03 -7.67 -11.57
CA GLY A 120 30.54 -8.45 -12.69
C GLY A 120 30.83 -9.92 -12.42
N HIS A 121 30.51 -10.42 -11.22
CA HIS A 121 30.74 -11.80 -10.82
C HIS A 121 29.41 -12.57 -10.65
N GLU A 122 29.54 -13.89 -10.59
CA GLU A 122 28.49 -14.85 -10.25
C GLU A 122 28.96 -15.71 -9.10
N SER A 123 28.06 -16.02 -8.17
CA SER A 123 28.25 -17.00 -7.11
C SER A 123 27.16 -18.05 -7.22
N GLN A 124 27.53 -19.30 -6.95
CA GLN A 124 26.61 -20.44 -6.98
C GLN A 124 26.69 -21.21 -5.69
N PHE A 125 25.55 -21.68 -5.19
CA PHE A 125 25.46 -22.64 -4.11
C PHE A 125 24.23 -23.54 -4.30
N THR A 126 24.20 -24.64 -3.57
CA THR A 126 23.12 -25.63 -3.66
C THR A 126 22.55 -25.89 -2.28
N PHE A 127 21.23 -25.99 -2.19
CA PHE A 127 20.52 -26.38 -0.98
C PHE A 127 19.36 -27.32 -1.27
N LYS A 128 18.91 -28.07 -0.26
CA LYS A 128 17.70 -28.87 -0.34
C LYS A 128 16.55 -28.13 0.32
N ALA A 129 15.41 -27.99 -0.38
CA ALA A 129 14.20 -27.36 0.14
C ALA A 129 13.50 -28.30 1.13
N LEU A 130 13.88 -28.24 2.40
CA LEU A 130 13.45 -29.19 3.43
C LEU A 130 12.09 -28.85 4.02
N ASN A 131 11.82 -27.56 4.22
CA ASN A 131 10.64 -27.09 4.93
C ASN A 131 9.64 -26.45 3.95
N ARG A 132 8.39 -26.94 3.95
CA ARG A 132 7.30 -26.32 3.22
C ARG A 132 6.90 -25.00 3.87
N GLY A 133 6.52 -23.99 3.06
CA GLY A 133 6.08 -22.70 3.56
C GLY A 133 6.42 -21.56 2.63
N LEU A 134 6.01 -20.37 3.02
CA LEU A 134 6.33 -19.11 2.35
C LEU A 134 7.40 -18.38 3.16
N PHE A 135 8.52 -18.09 2.54
CA PHE A 135 9.68 -17.52 3.23
C PHE A 135 10.17 -16.26 2.53
N ILE A 136 10.72 -15.33 3.33
CA ILE A 136 11.42 -14.17 2.80
C ILE A 136 12.82 -14.57 2.34
N TYR A 137 13.35 -13.85 1.38
CA TYR A 137 14.78 -13.76 1.15
C TYR A 137 15.20 -12.28 1.09
N HIS A 138 16.42 -11.97 1.46
CA HIS A 138 16.96 -10.61 1.43
C HIS A 138 18.48 -10.59 1.29
N CYS A 139 19.03 -9.41 0.99
CA CYS A 139 20.47 -9.22 1.04
C CYS A 139 20.96 -9.13 2.49
N ALA A 140 22.01 -9.86 2.81
CA ALA A 140 22.66 -9.87 4.12
C ALA A 140 24.09 -9.28 4.08
N THR A 141 24.42 -8.55 3.02
CA THR A 141 25.69 -7.79 2.97
C THR A 141 25.64 -6.60 3.92
N ALA A 142 26.69 -6.38 4.68
CA ALA A 142 26.75 -5.24 5.60
C ALA A 142 26.88 -3.89 4.85
N PRO A 143 26.17 -2.82 5.27
CA PRO A 143 25.21 -2.74 6.38
C PRO A 143 23.85 -3.36 5.98
N VAL A 144 23.48 -4.46 6.61
CA VAL A 144 22.33 -5.32 6.19
C VAL A 144 21.04 -4.52 6.08
N GLY A 145 20.69 -3.74 7.10
CA GLY A 145 19.45 -2.93 7.11
C GLY A 145 19.38 -1.93 5.95
N MET A 146 20.51 -1.37 5.51
CA MET A 146 20.55 -0.47 4.36
C MET A 146 20.23 -1.20 3.05
N HIS A 147 20.77 -2.41 2.84
CA HIS A 147 20.49 -3.21 1.66
C HIS A 147 19.01 -3.56 1.57
N ILE A 148 18.40 -3.99 2.68
CA ILE A 148 16.96 -4.28 2.76
C ILE A 148 16.13 -3.01 2.51
N ALA A 149 16.46 -1.90 3.18
CA ALA A 149 15.76 -0.63 3.03
C ALA A 149 15.86 -0.03 1.61
N ASN A 150 16.87 -0.43 0.83
CA ASN A 150 16.97 -0.07 -0.58
C ASN A 150 16.21 -1.00 -1.53
N GLY A 151 15.46 -1.99 -1.00
CA GLY A 151 14.56 -2.82 -1.80
C GLY A 151 15.04 -4.26 -2.02
N MET A 152 16.13 -4.69 -1.37
CA MET A 152 16.70 -6.03 -1.57
C MET A 152 16.00 -7.10 -0.75
N TYR A 153 14.78 -7.41 -1.12
CA TYR A 153 13.97 -8.49 -0.52
C TYR A 153 13.00 -9.08 -1.53
N GLY A 154 12.57 -10.30 -1.30
CA GLY A 154 11.56 -11.00 -2.06
C GLY A 154 11.05 -12.25 -1.34
N MET A 155 10.32 -13.12 -2.03
CA MET A 155 9.75 -14.34 -1.43
C MET A 155 10.10 -15.60 -2.21
N ILE A 156 10.27 -16.68 -1.45
CA ILE A 156 10.35 -18.06 -1.95
C ILE A 156 9.24 -18.91 -1.32
N LEU A 157 8.42 -19.52 -2.16
CA LEU A 157 7.43 -20.50 -1.77
C LEU A 157 8.01 -21.90 -1.96
N VAL A 158 8.04 -22.68 -0.90
CA VAL A 158 8.32 -24.10 -0.93
C VAL A 158 6.99 -24.84 -0.82
N GLU A 159 6.45 -25.28 -1.94
CA GLU A 159 5.18 -26.01 -1.97
C GLU A 159 5.29 -27.37 -1.28
N PRO A 160 4.24 -27.82 -0.56
CA PRO A 160 4.16 -29.17 -0.08
C PRO A 160 4.10 -30.19 -1.25
N PRO A 161 4.45 -31.46 -1.02
CA PRO A 161 4.45 -32.49 -2.08
C PRO A 161 3.11 -32.67 -2.79
N GLU A 162 2.01 -32.45 -2.08
CA GLU A 162 0.64 -32.51 -2.60
C GLU A 162 0.21 -31.26 -3.39
N GLY A 163 0.99 -30.17 -3.30
CA GLY A 163 0.64 -28.86 -3.81
C GLY A 163 -0.25 -28.06 -2.86
N LEU A 164 -0.52 -26.79 -3.19
CA LEU A 164 -1.49 -25.98 -2.47
C LEU A 164 -2.91 -26.22 -2.99
N PRO A 165 -3.97 -26.02 -2.18
CA PRO A 165 -5.34 -26.02 -2.65
C PRO A 165 -5.51 -25.06 -3.83
N LYS A 166 -6.36 -25.44 -4.80
CA LYS A 166 -6.61 -24.59 -5.97
C LYS A 166 -7.41 -23.36 -5.56
N VAL A 167 -7.00 -22.20 -6.09
CA VAL A 167 -7.73 -20.93 -6.03
C VAL A 167 -7.82 -20.33 -7.43
N ASP A 168 -8.62 -19.30 -7.63
CA ASP A 168 -8.80 -18.65 -8.94
C ASP A 168 -7.67 -17.65 -9.23
N HIS A 169 -7.21 -16.94 -8.20
CA HIS A 169 -6.13 -15.96 -8.31
C HIS A 169 -5.08 -16.14 -7.22
N GLU A 170 -3.82 -16.01 -7.60
CA GLU A 170 -2.68 -15.89 -6.69
C GLU A 170 -1.98 -14.55 -6.96
N TYR A 171 -1.70 -13.77 -5.91
CA TYR A 171 -0.99 -12.50 -6.03
C TYR A 171 0.15 -12.41 -5.03
N TYR A 172 1.21 -11.73 -5.45
CA TYR A 172 2.42 -11.46 -4.72
C TYR A 172 2.47 -9.99 -4.30
N VAL A 173 2.40 -9.72 -3.00
CA VAL A 173 2.43 -8.38 -2.43
C VAL A 173 3.45 -8.31 -1.30
N MET A 174 4.33 -7.32 -1.31
CA MET A 174 5.28 -7.09 -0.23
C MET A 174 5.27 -5.66 0.26
N GLN A 175 5.24 -5.49 1.57
CA GLN A 175 5.49 -4.22 2.23
C GLN A 175 6.98 -3.99 2.43
N GLY A 176 7.42 -2.74 2.34
CA GLY A 176 8.78 -2.33 2.68
C GLY A 176 8.83 -0.88 3.18
N ASP A 177 9.84 -0.60 4.00
CA ASP A 177 10.08 0.69 4.63
C ASP A 177 11.21 1.41 3.88
N PHE A 178 10.98 2.66 3.45
CA PHE A 178 11.96 3.45 2.72
C PHE A 178 12.27 4.75 3.45
N TYR A 179 13.55 5.07 3.56
CA TYR A 179 14.07 6.16 4.37
C TYR A 179 14.81 7.15 3.47
N THR A 180 14.15 8.25 3.11
CA THR A 180 14.73 9.28 2.23
C THR A 180 15.12 10.53 3.01
N VAL A 181 16.19 11.21 2.58
CA VAL A 181 16.63 12.49 3.19
C VAL A 181 15.51 13.53 3.08
N GLY A 182 14.91 13.65 1.92
CA GLY A 182 13.77 14.54 1.68
C GLY A 182 12.51 14.10 2.42
N LYS A 183 11.54 14.98 2.44
CA LYS A 183 10.20 14.72 3.00
C LYS A 183 9.37 13.84 2.07
N TYR A 184 8.27 13.32 2.58
CA TYR A 184 7.29 12.58 1.79
C TYR A 184 6.86 13.40 0.57
N ARG A 185 7.00 12.80 -0.64
CA ARG A 185 6.73 13.42 -1.95
C ARG A 185 7.55 14.67 -2.30
N GLU A 186 8.69 14.89 -1.66
CA GLU A 186 9.64 15.90 -2.08
C GLU A 186 10.25 15.51 -3.41
N LYS A 187 10.11 16.36 -4.42
CA LYS A 187 10.47 16.07 -5.81
C LYS A 187 11.98 15.94 -6.01
N GLY A 188 12.35 15.16 -7.02
CA GLY A 188 13.75 14.91 -7.40
C GLY A 188 14.30 13.59 -6.87
N VAL A 189 15.61 13.41 -7.05
CA VAL A 189 16.32 12.21 -6.59
C VAL A 189 16.54 12.29 -5.09
N GLN A 190 16.09 11.27 -4.37
CA GLN A 190 16.15 11.21 -2.92
C GLN A 190 17.25 10.22 -2.47
N PRO A 191 18.27 10.67 -1.74
CA PRO A 191 19.24 9.79 -1.12
C PRO A 191 18.63 9.02 0.07
N PHE A 192 19.23 7.87 0.39
CA PHE A 192 18.93 7.12 1.60
C PHE A 192 19.34 7.89 2.87
N ASP A 193 18.50 7.84 3.90
CA ASP A 193 18.76 8.46 5.22
C ASP A 193 19.00 7.38 6.29
N MET A 194 20.25 7.19 6.66
CA MET A 194 20.65 6.20 7.66
C MET A 194 20.08 6.52 9.06
N GLN A 195 20.01 7.81 9.43
CA GLN A 195 19.53 8.17 10.77
C GLN A 195 18.03 7.91 10.90
N LYS A 196 17.23 8.25 9.88
CA LYS A 196 15.81 7.90 9.86
C LYS A 196 15.60 6.37 9.93
N ALA A 197 16.48 5.59 9.29
CA ALA A 197 16.40 4.13 9.35
C ALA A 197 16.72 3.60 10.77
N ILE A 198 17.74 4.12 11.43
CA ILE A 198 18.08 3.79 12.83
C ILE A 198 16.95 4.21 13.78
N ASP A 199 16.34 5.36 13.54
CA ASP A 199 15.24 5.92 14.35
C ASP A 199 13.86 5.24 14.04
N GLU A 200 13.79 4.30 13.09
CA GLU A 200 12.55 3.64 12.64
C GLU A 200 11.48 4.63 12.13
N LYS A 201 11.93 5.72 11.48
CA LYS A 201 11.05 6.78 10.95
C LYS A 201 11.05 6.81 9.42
N PRO A 202 10.44 5.80 8.74
CA PRO A 202 10.43 5.76 7.28
C PRO A 202 9.68 6.96 6.71
N THR A 203 10.19 7.47 5.59
CA THR A 203 9.51 8.49 4.79
C THR A 203 8.35 7.85 4.02
N TYR A 204 8.58 6.65 3.47
CA TYR A 204 7.57 5.86 2.77
C TYR A 204 7.43 4.48 3.41
N VAL A 205 6.20 3.96 3.40
CA VAL A 205 5.89 2.56 3.62
C VAL A 205 5.05 2.12 2.44
N LEU A 206 5.52 1.16 1.65
CA LEU A 206 4.98 0.91 0.32
C LEU A 206 4.67 -0.56 0.11
N PHE A 207 3.60 -0.84 -0.64
CA PHE A 207 3.42 -2.13 -1.29
C PHE A 207 4.11 -2.13 -2.65
N ASN A 208 4.87 -3.18 -2.93
CA ASN A 208 5.59 -3.42 -4.18
C ASN A 208 6.45 -2.24 -4.65
N GLY A 209 7.17 -1.61 -3.70
CA GLY A 209 8.29 -0.72 -3.94
C GLY A 209 7.96 0.70 -4.44
N ALA A 210 6.73 1.00 -4.80
CA ALA A 210 6.35 2.34 -5.23
C ALA A 210 4.95 2.74 -4.79
N GLU A 211 4.77 4.02 -4.51
CA GLU A 211 3.44 4.58 -4.28
C GLU A 211 2.56 4.38 -5.51
N GLY A 212 1.38 3.80 -5.31
CA GLY A 212 0.45 3.52 -6.40
C GLY A 212 0.82 2.31 -7.28
N ALA A 213 1.80 1.48 -6.89
CA ALA A 213 2.18 0.28 -7.66
C ALA A 213 1.01 -0.69 -7.90
N LEU A 214 0.02 -0.72 -7.01
CA LEU A 214 -1.15 -1.60 -7.06
C LEU A 214 -2.46 -0.81 -6.95
N THR A 215 -2.55 0.39 -7.55
CA THR A 215 -3.76 1.22 -7.53
C THR A 215 -4.19 1.63 -8.95
N GLY A 216 -5.38 2.17 -9.10
CA GLY A 216 -5.90 2.63 -10.39
C GLY A 216 -5.98 1.47 -11.40
N GLU A 217 -5.34 1.62 -12.55
CA GLU A 217 -5.29 0.58 -13.59
C GLU A 217 -4.37 -0.61 -13.23
N LYS A 218 -3.45 -0.41 -12.28
CA LYS A 218 -2.56 -1.44 -11.75
C LYS A 218 -3.16 -2.22 -10.58
N ALA A 219 -4.39 -1.93 -10.19
CA ALA A 219 -5.10 -2.65 -9.13
C ALA A 219 -5.19 -4.14 -9.45
N LEU A 220 -5.14 -4.98 -8.42
CA LEU A 220 -5.44 -6.39 -8.53
C LEU A 220 -6.88 -6.57 -9.01
N LYS A 221 -7.20 -7.68 -9.67
CA LYS A 221 -8.51 -7.91 -10.31
C LYS A 221 -9.03 -9.28 -9.96
N ALA A 222 -10.32 -9.36 -9.69
CA ALA A 222 -11.04 -10.61 -9.50
C ALA A 222 -12.52 -10.42 -9.81
N LYS A 223 -13.30 -11.48 -9.70
CA LYS A 223 -14.77 -11.46 -9.89
C LYS A 223 -15.47 -12.04 -8.67
N VAL A 224 -16.71 -11.66 -8.51
CA VAL A 224 -17.62 -12.29 -7.55
C VAL A 224 -17.69 -13.79 -7.83
N GLY A 225 -17.61 -14.61 -6.79
CA GLY A 225 -17.57 -16.06 -6.85
C GLY A 225 -16.17 -16.66 -6.96
N GLU A 226 -15.11 -15.85 -7.09
CA GLU A 226 -13.73 -16.31 -7.16
C GLU A 226 -13.06 -16.27 -5.79
N THR A 227 -12.09 -17.16 -5.60
CA THR A 227 -11.23 -17.23 -4.42
C THR A 227 -9.87 -16.64 -4.74
N VAL A 228 -9.43 -15.72 -3.90
CA VAL A 228 -8.13 -15.06 -4.01
C VAL A 228 -7.19 -15.59 -2.92
N ARG A 229 -5.94 -15.90 -3.30
CA ARG A 229 -4.82 -16.12 -2.39
C ARG A 229 -3.84 -14.96 -2.54
N LEU A 230 -3.53 -14.30 -1.43
CA LEU A 230 -2.47 -13.31 -1.39
C LEU A 230 -1.27 -13.89 -0.65
N PHE A 231 -0.12 -13.93 -1.30
CA PHE A 231 1.17 -14.16 -0.68
C PHE A 231 1.71 -12.81 -0.23
N ILE A 232 1.71 -12.57 1.08
CA ILE A 232 2.06 -11.29 1.67
C ILE A 232 3.38 -11.41 2.40
N GLY A 233 4.34 -10.54 2.04
CA GLY A 233 5.62 -10.43 2.74
C GLY A 233 5.83 -9.05 3.31
N ASN A 234 6.71 -8.98 4.30
CA ASN A 234 7.20 -7.73 4.85
C ASN A 234 8.73 -7.72 4.83
N GLY A 235 9.31 -6.98 3.88
CA GLY A 235 10.76 -6.80 3.81
C GLY A 235 11.30 -6.00 5.01
N GLY A 236 10.46 -5.19 5.63
CA GLY A 236 10.90 -4.27 6.67
C GLY A 236 11.79 -3.16 6.11
N PRO A 237 12.96 -2.85 6.73
CA PRO A 237 13.67 -3.65 7.74
C PRO A 237 13.14 -3.54 9.17
N ASN A 238 12.32 -2.56 9.50
CA ASN A 238 12.01 -2.24 10.90
C ASN A 238 10.55 -2.50 11.29
N LEU A 239 9.59 -2.08 10.44
CA LEU A 239 8.19 -2.01 10.87
C LEU A 239 7.46 -3.34 10.67
N VAL A 240 6.64 -3.71 11.66
CA VAL A 240 5.65 -4.78 11.53
C VAL A 240 4.49 -4.30 10.66
N SER A 241 3.96 -5.14 9.78
CA SER A 241 2.74 -4.88 9.03
C SER A 241 1.52 -5.44 9.77
N SER A 242 0.49 -4.62 9.94
CA SER A 242 -0.84 -5.06 10.38
C SER A 242 -1.72 -5.19 9.13
N PHE A 243 -1.53 -6.28 8.38
CA PHE A 243 -2.16 -6.43 7.07
C PHE A 243 -3.66 -6.72 7.17
N HIS A 244 -4.46 -5.94 6.43
CA HIS A 244 -5.91 -6.05 6.35
C HIS A 244 -6.40 -5.75 4.93
N VAL A 245 -7.50 -6.37 4.54
CA VAL A 245 -8.25 -6.02 3.34
C VAL A 245 -9.59 -5.40 3.77
N ILE A 246 -9.73 -4.09 3.58
CA ILE A 246 -10.95 -3.38 3.97
C ILE A 246 -12.11 -3.87 3.11
N GLY A 247 -13.10 -4.46 3.78
CA GLY A 247 -14.27 -5.05 3.15
C GLY A 247 -14.27 -6.58 3.13
N GLU A 248 -13.17 -7.22 3.54
CA GLU A 248 -13.04 -8.68 3.60
C GLU A 248 -12.67 -9.21 4.98
N ILE A 249 -13.07 -10.46 5.20
CA ILE A 249 -12.61 -11.32 6.29
C ILE A 249 -11.86 -12.48 5.66
N PHE A 250 -10.62 -12.72 6.07
CA PHE A 250 -9.86 -13.85 5.55
C PHE A 250 -10.48 -15.16 6.02
N ASP A 251 -10.93 -15.99 5.08
CA ASP A 251 -11.40 -17.35 5.37
C ASP A 251 -10.29 -18.16 6.03
N LYS A 252 -9.06 -17.99 5.51
CA LYS A 252 -7.87 -18.70 5.97
C LYS A 252 -6.66 -17.79 6.03
N VAL A 253 -5.90 -17.92 7.11
CA VAL A 253 -4.58 -17.30 7.27
C VAL A 253 -3.57 -18.35 7.69
N TYR A 254 -2.41 -18.32 7.05
CA TYR A 254 -1.24 -19.11 7.42
C TYR A 254 -0.15 -18.16 7.92
N PRO A 255 -0.13 -17.86 9.23
CA PRO A 255 0.84 -16.95 9.83
C PRO A 255 2.26 -17.44 9.64
N GLU A 256 3.21 -16.51 9.52
CA GLU A 256 4.63 -16.78 9.30
C GLU A 256 4.92 -17.66 8.09
N GLY A 257 3.98 -17.75 7.13
CA GLY A 257 4.10 -18.60 5.97
C GLY A 257 4.13 -20.12 6.29
N GLY A 258 3.84 -20.49 7.53
CA GLY A 258 3.90 -21.85 8.01
C GLY A 258 2.69 -22.71 7.64
N SER A 259 2.55 -23.85 8.32
CA SER A 259 1.45 -24.80 8.09
C SER A 259 0.30 -24.68 9.08
N HIS A 260 0.41 -23.78 10.08
CA HIS A 260 -0.65 -23.54 11.04
C HIS A 260 -1.74 -22.68 10.39
N LEU A 261 -2.99 -23.15 10.49
CA LEU A 261 -4.15 -22.47 9.91
C LEU A 261 -4.94 -21.71 10.98
N GLN A 262 -5.26 -20.46 10.70
CA GLN A 262 -6.28 -19.67 11.41
C GLN A 262 -7.43 -19.37 10.45
N GLU A 263 -8.66 -19.38 10.94
CA GLU A 263 -9.87 -19.13 10.16
C GLU A 263 -10.62 -17.90 10.66
N ASN A 264 -11.35 -17.23 9.76
CA ASN A 264 -12.19 -16.06 10.06
C ASN A 264 -11.39 -14.89 10.70
N VAL A 265 -10.27 -14.53 10.08
CA VAL A 265 -9.33 -13.53 10.58
C VAL A 265 -9.54 -12.20 9.85
N GLN A 266 -9.66 -11.10 10.60
CA GLN A 266 -9.81 -9.76 10.02
C GLN A 266 -8.48 -9.10 9.65
N THR A 267 -7.45 -9.27 10.48
CA THR A 267 -6.15 -8.61 10.35
C THR A 267 -5.06 -9.57 10.80
N THR A 268 -4.00 -9.71 10.01
CA THR A 268 -2.86 -10.56 10.37
C THR A 268 -1.58 -9.74 10.54
N LEU A 269 -0.74 -10.12 11.52
CA LEU A 269 0.55 -9.50 11.73
C LEU A 269 1.60 -10.16 10.86
N ILE A 270 2.42 -9.35 10.20
CA ILE A 270 3.56 -9.82 9.41
C ILE A 270 4.80 -9.06 9.92
N PRO A 271 5.67 -9.74 10.67
CA PRO A 271 6.88 -9.12 11.20
C PRO A 271 7.83 -8.70 10.08
N ALA A 272 8.76 -7.80 10.38
CA ALA A 272 9.86 -7.50 9.47
C ALA A 272 10.65 -8.79 9.17
N GLY A 273 10.89 -9.07 7.89
CA GLY A 273 11.51 -10.34 7.46
C GLY A 273 10.59 -11.55 7.54
N GLY A 274 9.28 -11.36 7.71
CA GLY A 274 8.28 -12.42 7.77
C GLY A 274 7.32 -12.41 6.57
N ALA A 275 6.53 -13.47 6.47
CA ALA A 275 5.53 -13.64 5.42
C ALA A 275 4.27 -14.33 5.97
N ALA A 276 3.16 -14.17 5.28
CA ALA A 276 1.95 -14.93 5.50
C ALA A 276 1.24 -15.13 4.16
N TRP A 277 0.36 -16.12 4.04
CA TRP A 277 -0.63 -16.10 2.98
C TRP A 277 -2.02 -16.14 3.54
N VAL A 278 -2.93 -15.47 2.85
CA VAL A 278 -4.34 -15.39 3.20
C VAL A 278 -5.19 -15.85 2.01
N GLU A 279 -6.33 -16.46 2.31
CA GLU A 279 -7.32 -16.85 1.31
C GLU A 279 -8.67 -16.27 1.72
N PHE A 280 -9.44 -15.80 0.74
CA PHE A 280 -10.81 -15.31 0.93
C PHE A 280 -11.62 -15.46 -0.35
N HIS A 281 -12.92 -15.73 -0.19
CA HIS A 281 -13.89 -15.85 -1.26
C HIS A 281 -14.63 -14.52 -1.45
N LEU A 282 -14.80 -14.09 -2.70
CA LEU A 282 -15.38 -12.79 -3.02
C LEU A 282 -16.88 -12.91 -3.30
N GLU A 283 -17.72 -12.27 -2.49
CA GLU A 283 -19.18 -12.37 -2.57
C GLU A 283 -19.84 -11.07 -3.04
N VAL A 284 -19.18 -9.93 -2.91
CA VAL A 284 -19.73 -8.60 -3.20
C VAL A 284 -18.82 -7.87 -4.19
N PRO A 285 -19.36 -7.27 -5.27
CA PRO A 285 -18.54 -6.47 -6.20
C PRO A 285 -18.14 -5.14 -5.56
N GLY A 286 -16.96 -4.62 -5.95
CA GLY A 286 -16.49 -3.33 -5.45
C GLY A 286 -14.98 -3.18 -5.51
N THR A 287 -14.48 -2.11 -4.91
CA THR A 287 -13.04 -1.90 -4.75
C THR A 287 -12.67 -2.09 -3.29
N TYR A 288 -11.88 -3.11 -3.03
CA TYR A 288 -11.35 -3.44 -1.72
C TYR A 288 -9.97 -2.83 -1.56
N LEU A 289 -9.64 -2.33 -0.36
CA LEU A 289 -8.36 -1.70 -0.09
C LEU A 289 -7.48 -2.62 0.75
N LEU A 290 -6.31 -2.96 0.22
CA LEU A 290 -5.27 -3.64 0.97
C LEU A 290 -4.47 -2.59 1.72
N VAL A 291 -4.33 -2.73 3.02
CA VAL A 291 -3.74 -1.71 3.91
C VAL A 291 -2.80 -2.32 4.96
N ASP A 292 -1.82 -1.55 5.39
CA ASP A 292 -1.28 -1.67 6.74
C ASP A 292 -2.23 -0.93 7.68
N HIS A 293 -2.89 -1.63 8.59
CA HIS A 293 -3.88 -1.04 9.48
C HIS A 293 -3.27 -0.13 10.57
N SER A 294 -1.96 0.04 10.58
CA SER A 294 -1.29 1.21 11.15
C SER A 294 -1.57 2.41 10.24
N ILE A 295 -2.79 2.91 10.27
CA ILE A 295 -3.51 3.59 9.18
C ILE A 295 -2.80 4.84 8.60
N PHE A 296 -1.99 5.54 9.40
CA PHE A 296 -1.16 6.64 8.90
C PHE A 296 -0.07 6.16 7.92
N ARG A 297 0.34 4.89 7.98
CA ARG A 297 1.27 4.32 7.00
C ARG A 297 0.58 4.12 5.66
N THR A 298 -0.69 3.77 5.66
CA THR A 298 -1.50 3.58 4.47
C THR A 298 -1.76 4.90 3.74
N PHE A 299 -2.41 5.85 4.39
CA PHE A 299 -2.88 7.06 3.72
C PHE A 299 -1.86 8.20 3.68
N ASN A 300 -0.81 8.16 4.51
CA ASN A 300 0.16 9.25 4.61
C ASN A 300 1.60 8.85 4.25
N LYS A 301 1.85 7.54 3.99
CA LYS A 301 3.16 7.03 3.59
C LYS A 301 3.13 6.04 2.44
N GLY A 302 1.93 5.69 1.93
CA GLY A 302 1.74 4.97 0.68
C GLY A 302 1.51 3.45 0.78
N ALA A 303 1.30 2.85 1.98
CA ALA A 303 1.01 1.42 2.15
C ALA A 303 -0.44 1.08 1.74
N LEU A 304 -0.79 1.36 0.50
CA LEU A 304 -2.11 1.19 -0.09
C LEU A 304 -2.04 0.38 -1.38
N ALA A 305 -2.88 -0.64 -1.48
CA ALA A 305 -3.17 -1.34 -2.72
C ALA A 305 -4.68 -1.52 -2.90
N MET A 306 -5.12 -1.90 -4.09
CA MET A 306 -6.52 -2.08 -4.43
C MET A 306 -6.75 -3.45 -5.08
N LEU A 307 -7.87 -4.07 -4.74
CA LEU A 307 -8.44 -5.22 -5.44
C LEU A 307 -9.80 -4.79 -6.02
N LYS A 308 -9.90 -4.76 -7.34
CA LYS A 308 -11.15 -4.48 -8.05
C LYS A 308 -11.88 -5.79 -8.29
N VAL A 309 -13.10 -5.90 -7.79
CA VAL A 309 -13.96 -7.08 -7.90
C VAL A 309 -15.16 -6.73 -8.78
N GLU A 310 -15.25 -7.39 -9.92
CA GLU A 310 -16.36 -7.22 -10.88
C GLU A 310 -17.41 -8.32 -10.68
N GLY A 311 -18.68 -7.97 -10.85
CA GLY A 311 -19.75 -8.94 -10.75
C GLY A 311 -21.11 -8.32 -10.47
N PRO A 312 -22.14 -9.15 -10.30
CA PRO A 312 -23.49 -8.69 -9.95
C PRO A 312 -23.54 -8.17 -8.51
N GLU A 313 -24.35 -7.17 -8.27
CA GLU A 313 -24.62 -6.67 -6.91
C GLU A 313 -25.22 -7.78 -6.02
N ALA A 314 -24.76 -7.85 -4.78
CA ALA A 314 -25.22 -8.79 -3.76
C ALA A 314 -25.91 -8.04 -2.61
N LYS A 315 -27.01 -7.35 -2.92
CA LYS A 315 -27.72 -6.45 -1.96
C LYS A 315 -28.20 -7.15 -0.69
N ALA A 316 -28.41 -8.45 -0.73
CA ALA A 316 -28.75 -9.23 0.47
C ALA A 316 -27.60 -9.36 1.47
N LEU A 317 -26.33 -9.25 0.98
CA LEU A 317 -25.13 -9.28 1.81
C LEU A 317 -24.66 -7.87 2.18
N TYR A 318 -24.75 -6.95 1.23
CA TYR A 318 -24.40 -5.55 1.40
C TYR A 318 -25.29 -4.65 0.57
N SER A 319 -26.23 -3.99 1.25
CA SER A 319 -27.25 -3.16 0.59
C SER A 319 -26.70 -1.87 -0.03
N GLY A 320 -25.54 -1.40 0.45
CA GLY A 320 -25.07 -0.04 0.23
C GLY A 320 -25.80 0.97 1.12
N LYS A 321 -25.75 2.25 0.74
CA LYS A 321 -26.43 3.31 1.47
C LYS A 321 -27.95 3.24 1.21
N GLU A 322 -28.73 2.89 2.22
CA GLU A 322 -30.21 2.80 2.11
C GLU A 322 -30.88 4.14 2.46
N VAL A 323 -30.34 4.87 3.41
CA VAL A 323 -30.91 6.14 3.88
C VAL A 323 -29.83 7.19 3.98
N ASP A 324 -30.15 8.39 3.52
CA ASP A 324 -29.34 9.60 3.72
C ASP A 324 -30.28 10.70 4.24
N SER A 325 -30.40 10.84 5.53
CA SER A 325 -31.27 11.82 6.17
C SER A 325 -30.50 12.65 7.19
N VAL A 326 -30.95 13.90 7.40
CA VAL A 326 -30.39 14.74 8.46
C VAL A 326 -30.84 14.19 9.81
N TYR A 327 -29.90 13.72 10.60
CA TYR A 327 -30.14 13.37 11.99
C TYR A 327 -29.98 14.62 12.85
N ILE A 328 -31.08 15.14 13.36
CA ILE A 328 -31.08 16.22 14.35
C ILE A 328 -31.23 15.54 15.70
N SER A 329 -30.16 15.52 16.51
CA SER A 329 -30.27 15.08 17.89
C SER A 329 -30.99 16.14 18.71
N ASP A 330 -31.85 15.74 19.63
CA ASP A 330 -32.50 16.63 20.62
C ASP A 330 -31.51 17.25 21.63
N LEU A 331 -30.24 16.91 21.50
CA LEU A 331 -29.17 17.55 22.26
C LEU A 331 -28.94 18.95 21.69
N ALA A 332 -29.22 19.96 22.50
CA ALA A 332 -28.85 21.36 22.21
C ALA A 332 -27.40 21.39 21.69
N ALA A 333 -27.18 22.14 20.59
CA ALA A 333 -25.85 22.31 20.02
C ALA A 333 -24.85 22.59 21.15
N PRO A 334 -23.64 21.96 21.12
CA PRO A 334 -22.64 22.19 22.17
C PRO A 334 -22.30 23.67 22.22
N THR A 335 -22.83 24.34 23.23
CA THR A 335 -22.53 25.71 23.57
C THR A 335 -21.16 25.76 24.23
N GLY A 336 -20.10 25.71 23.44
CA GLY A 336 -18.81 25.96 24.06
C GLY A 336 -17.61 25.26 23.43
N ALA A 337 -17.21 25.66 22.26
CA ALA A 337 -15.81 25.65 21.79
C ALA A 337 -15.67 26.43 20.46
N VAL A 338 -16.77 26.80 19.80
CA VAL A 338 -16.75 27.55 18.54
C VAL A 338 -17.17 29.03 18.75
N ALA A 339 -17.65 29.38 19.95
CA ALA A 339 -18.08 30.74 20.28
C ALA A 339 -16.94 31.77 20.39
N SER A 340 -15.68 31.33 20.50
CA SER A 340 -14.53 32.25 20.59
C SER A 340 -14.12 32.84 19.25
N ALA A 341 -14.49 32.24 18.12
CA ALA A 341 -14.22 32.77 16.79
C ALA A 341 -15.28 33.81 16.35
N ALA A 342 -16.52 33.64 16.80
CA ALA A 342 -17.60 34.59 16.52
C ALA A 342 -17.43 35.96 17.24
N GLN A 343 -16.71 36.00 18.37
CA GLN A 343 -16.41 37.24 19.09
C GLN A 343 -15.29 38.09 18.48
N GLN A 344 -14.48 37.52 17.56
CA GLN A 344 -13.47 38.25 16.80
C GLN A 344 -13.99 38.87 15.49
N ALA A 345 -15.21 38.56 15.07
CA ALA A 345 -15.83 39.09 13.85
C ALA A 345 -16.29 40.56 13.97
N ALA A 346 -16.15 41.20 15.15
CA ALA A 346 -16.45 42.60 15.35
C ALA A 346 -15.28 43.57 15.04
N ALA A 347 -14.12 43.04 14.61
CA ALA A 347 -12.97 43.86 14.20
C ALA A 347 -12.73 43.66 12.70
N GLY A 348 -13.02 44.69 11.90
CA GLY A 348 -12.77 44.88 10.46
C GLY A 348 -12.33 43.68 9.59
N ALA A 349 -12.67 43.68 8.32
CA ALA A 349 -12.34 42.61 7.38
C ALA A 349 -10.85 42.18 7.50
N LEU A 350 -10.60 40.90 7.77
CA LEU A 350 -9.23 40.33 7.85
C LEU A 350 -8.44 40.74 6.58
N THR A 351 -7.15 41.01 6.73
CA THR A 351 -6.25 41.06 5.57
C THR A 351 -6.20 39.71 4.87
N LEU A 352 -5.82 39.66 3.59
CA LEU A 352 -5.70 38.40 2.86
C LEU A 352 -4.77 37.43 3.59
N ASP A 353 -3.62 37.89 4.05
CA ASP A 353 -2.65 37.08 4.76
C ASP A 353 -3.19 36.51 6.08
N ALA A 354 -3.92 37.35 6.84
CA ALA A 354 -4.56 36.90 8.06
C ALA A 354 -5.66 35.85 7.80
N GLN A 355 -6.42 36.03 6.70
CA GLN A 355 -7.43 35.06 6.28
C GLN A 355 -6.82 33.74 5.83
N VAL A 356 -5.71 33.81 5.07
CA VAL A 356 -4.95 32.60 4.66
C VAL A 356 -4.41 31.87 5.87
N ALA A 357 -3.84 32.58 6.86
CA ALA A 357 -3.31 31.97 8.08
C ALA A 357 -4.40 31.28 8.92
N ALA A 358 -5.55 31.94 9.10
CA ALA A 358 -6.71 31.35 9.78
C ALA A 358 -7.25 30.14 9.02
N GLY A 359 -7.34 30.22 7.69
CA GLY A 359 -7.79 29.15 6.83
C GLY A 359 -6.86 27.92 6.89
N LYS A 360 -5.55 28.12 6.99
CA LYS A 360 -4.59 27.03 7.15
C LYS A 360 -4.88 26.19 8.39
N THR A 361 -5.04 26.83 9.54
CA THR A 361 -5.32 26.13 10.81
C THR A 361 -6.61 25.32 10.74
N LEU A 362 -7.66 25.89 10.15
CA LEU A 362 -8.94 25.23 9.96
C LEU A 362 -8.86 24.07 8.95
N PHE A 363 -8.11 24.26 7.86
CA PHE A 363 -7.86 23.22 6.85
C PHE A 363 -7.13 22.03 7.45
N GLU A 364 -6.09 22.26 8.26
CA GLU A 364 -5.33 21.21 8.92
C GLU A 364 -6.20 20.33 9.82
N GLY A 365 -7.21 20.92 10.47
CA GLY A 365 -8.14 20.18 11.32
C GLY A 365 -9.28 19.47 10.58
N ALA A 366 -9.85 20.11 9.55
CA ALA A 366 -11.10 19.64 8.94
C ALA A 366 -10.91 18.95 7.58
N CYS A 367 -9.92 19.36 6.78
CA CYS A 367 -9.81 18.97 5.37
C CYS A 367 -8.58 18.11 5.09
N SER A 368 -7.48 18.34 5.83
CA SER A 368 -6.21 17.67 5.60
C SER A 368 -6.24 16.15 5.83
N PRO A 369 -7.15 15.57 6.67
CA PRO A 369 -7.26 14.13 6.79
C PRO A 369 -7.51 13.42 5.45
N CYS A 370 -8.29 14.03 4.54
CA CYS A 370 -8.57 13.48 3.22
C CYS A 370 -7.66 14.09 2.14
N HIS A 371 -7.53 15.42 2.13
CA HIS A 371 -6.78 16.13 1.10
C HIS A 371 -5.29 16.27 1.38
N GLN A 372 -4.82 15.79 2.52
CA GLN A 372 -3.46 15.90 3.04
C GLN A 372 -3.00 17.34 3.28
N GLN A 373 -1.97 17.55 4.11
CA GLN A 373 -1.45 18.90 4.40
C GLN A 373 -0.87 19.59 3.17
N THR A 374 -0.42 18.81 2.18
CA THR A 374 0.11 19.28 0.91
C THR A 374 -0.97 19.58 -0.13
N GLY A 375 -2.23 19.31 0.16
CA GLY A 375 -3.33 19.42 -0.80
C GLY A 375 -3.27 18.41 -1.95
N ALA A 376 -2.35 17.44 -1.91
CA ALA A 376 -2.15 16.49 -3.00
C ALA A 376 -3.24 15.42 -3.09
N GLY A 377 -4.07 15.27 -2.05
CA GLY A 377 -5.08 14.22 -1.99
C GLY A 377 -4.46 12.81 -1.99
N LEU A 378 -5.23 11.84 -2.41
CA LEU A 378 -4.81 10.45 -2.56
C LEU A 378 -5.27 9.93 -3.92
N ALA A 379 -4.33 9.55 -4.77
CA ALA A 379 -4.62 9.12 -6.13
C ALA A 379 -5.70 8.02 -6.19
N GLY A 380 -6.72 8.25 -7.01
CA GLY A 380 -7.86 7.35 -7.17
C GLY A 380 -8.87 7.33 -6.01
N VAL A 381 -8.60 8.03 -4.90
CA VAL A 381 -9.49 8.06 -3.71
C VAL A 381 -9.93 9.48 -3.40
N PHE A 382 -9.00 10.40 -3.13
CA PHE A 382 -9.28 11.79 -2.81
C PHE A 382 -8.63 12.73 -3.83
N PRO A 383 -9.40 13.58 -4.51
CA PRO A 383 -8.84 14.46 -5.53
C PRO A 383 -7.85 15.49 -4.95
N PRO A 384 -6.82 15.87 -5.72
CA PRO A 384 -5.91 16.92 -5.31
C PRO A 384 -6.61 18.28 -5.30
N LEU A 385 -6.25 19.11 -4.30
CA LEU A 385 -6.55 20.54 -4.26
C LEU A 385 -5.37 21.35 -4.78
N ALA A 386 -4.15 20.82 -4.65
CA ALA A 386 -2.93 21.40 -5.18
C ALA A 386 -2.93 21.38 -6.72
N GLY A 387 -2.76 22.53 -7.35
CA GLY A 387 -2.74 22.67 -8.81
C GLY A 387 -4.02 22.16 -9.49
N SER A 388 -5.16 22.21 -8.80
CA SER A 388 -6.43 21.66 -9.30
C SER A 388 -6.99 22.46 -10.46
N ASP A 389 -7.17 21.80 -11.62
CA ASP A 389 -7.80 22.42 -12.80
C ASP A 389 -9.27 22.77 -12.55
N LEU A 390 -9.96 22.04 -11.66
CA LEU A 390 -11.32 22.36 -11.23
C LEU A 390 -11.38 23.68 -10.47
N LEU A 391 -10.48 23.87 -9.50
CA LEU A 391 -10.40 25.13 -8.73
C LEU A 391 -9.95 26.31 -9.60
N ALA A 392 -9.07 26.09 -10.56
CA ALA A 392 -8.62 27.11 -11.49
C ALA A 392 -9.76 27.59 -12.41
N LYS A 393 -10.63 26.69 -12.88
CA LYS A 393 -11.76 27.01 -13.76
C LYS A 393 -12.96 27.60 -13.01
N GLU A 394 -13.27 27.05 -11.84
CA GLU A 394 -14.49 27.35 -11.08
C GLU A 394 -14.20 27.53 -9.57
N PRO A 395 -13.42 28.57 -9.16
CA PRO A 395 -13.01 28.72 -7.76
C PRO A 395 -14.19 28.86 -6.77
N LYS A 396 -15.31 29.44 -7.21
CA LYS A 396 -16.51 29.58 -6.36
C LYS A 396 -17.33 28.31 -6.22
N ARG A 397 -17.10 27.29 -7.06
CA ARG A 397 -17.71 25.97 -6.89
C ARG A 397 -17.22 25.28 -5.62
N ALA A 398 -16.02 25.63 -5.14
CA ALA A 398 -15.52 25.15 -3.87
C ALA A 398 -16.44 25.47 -2.69
N ILE A 399 -17.17 26.60 -2.74
CA ILE A 399 -18.15 26.99 -1.72
C ILE A 399 -19.31 25.98 -1.70
N GLU A 400 -19.83 25.65 -2.88
CA GLU A 400 -20.95 24.70 -3.01
C GLU A 400 -20.54 23.29 -2.55
N ILE A 401 -19.34 22.86 -2.96
CA ILE A 401 -18.79 21.55 -2.55
C ILE A 401 -18.56 21.52 -1.02
N ALA A 402 -18.00 22.57 -0.43
CA ALA A 402 -17.83 22.64 1.00
C ALA A 402 -19.16 22.61 1.76
N LEU A 403 -20.17 23.32 1.27
CA LEU A 403 -21.48 23.39 1.93
C LEU A 403 -22.31 22.11 1.78
N ASN A 404 -22.31 21.52 0.59
CA ASN A 404 -23.24 20.44 0.23
C ASN A 404 -22.58 19.07 0.10
N GLY A 405 -21.24 19.03 0.15
CA GLY A 405 -20.49 17.84 -0.25
C GLY A 405 -20.55 17.59 -1.77
N ILE A 406 -19.96 16.53 -2.20
CA ILE A 406 -20.03 16.03 -3.57
C ILE A 406 -19.96 14.52 -3.57
N SER A 407 -20.73 13.87 -4.42
CA SER A 407 -20.72 12.41 -4.63
C SER A 407 -20.81 12.07 -6.11
N GLY A 408 -20.32 10.90 -6.48
CA GLY A 408 -20.31 10.42 -7.85
C GLY A 408 -19.04 10.77 -8.62
N PRO A 409 -19.02 10.50 -9.93
CA PRO A 409 -17.83 10.66 -10.75
C PRO A 409 -17.40 12.11 -10.88
N LEU A 410 -16.11 12.36 -10.61
CA LEU A 410 -15.47 13.68 -10.72
C LEU A 410 -14.13 13.49 -11.42
N THR A 411 -13.80 14.39 -12.36
CA THR A 411 -12.48 14.40 -12.99
C THR A 411 -11.71 15.63 -12.51
N VAL A 412 -10.49 15.42 -11.97
CA VAL A 412 -9.58 16.49 -11.56
C VAL A 412 -8.19 16.18 -12.13
N ASN A 413 -7.60 17.15 -12.80
CA ASN A 413 -6.30 17.02 -13.49
C ASN A 413 -6.22 15.81 -14.43
N GLY A 414 -7.33 15.48 -15.11
CA GLY A 414 -7.43 14.33 -16.03
C GLY A 414 -7.61 12.97 -15.35
N ALA A 415 -7.55 12.88 -14.02
CA ALA A 415 -7.80 11.66 -13.27
C ALA A 415 -9.25 11.57 -12.80
N ALA A 416 -9.84 10.36 -12.90
CA ALA A 416 -11.21 10.10 -12.46
C ALA A 416 -11.24 9.72 -10.97
N TYR A 417 -12.19 10.30 -10.25
CA TYR A 417 -12.50 10.02 -8.84
C TYR A 417 -13.98 9.68 -8.73
N ASN A 418 -14.33 8.73 -7.90
CA ASN A 418 -15.72 8.33 -7.66
C ASN A 418 -15.93 8.09 -6.15
N GLY A 419 -15.68 9.15 -5.38
CA GLY A 419 -15.80 9.14 -3.93
C GLY A 419 -16.92 10.03 -3.42
N VAL A 420 -17.05 10.11 -2.11
CA VAL A 420 -17.96 11.00 -1.42
C VAL A 420 -17.16 11.98 -0.55
N MET A 421 -17.29 13.27 -0.81
CA MET A 421 -16.88 14.32 0.11
C MET A 421 -18.09 14.72 0.95
N PRO A 422 -18.08 14.50 2.27
CA PRO A 422 -19.21 14.90 3.11
C PRO A 422 -19.35 16.43 3.16
N PRO A 423 -20.57 16.95 3.33
CA PRO A 423 -20.78 18.38 3.52
C PRO A 423 -20.11 18.86 4.81
N GLN A 424 -19.58 20.07 4.78
CA GLN A 424 -19.00 20.77 5.93
C GLN A 424 -19.93 21.90 6.40
N SER A 425 -21.23 21.72 6.21
CA SER A 425 -22.26 22.73 6.50
C SER A 425 -22.34 23.12 7.98
N GLN A 426 -21.76 22.31 8.89
CA GLN A 426 -21.64 22.61 10.31
C GLN A 426 -20.62 23.72 10.61
N LEU A 427 -19.70 24.01 9.68
CA LEU A 427 -18.74 25.09 9.84
C LEU A 427 -19.43 26.45 9.61
N PRO A 428 -19.08 27.50 10.39
CA PRO A 428 -19.58 28.85 10.17
C PRO A 428 -19.07 29.44 8.84
N ASP A 429 -19.76 30.44 8.31
CA ASP A 429 -19.49 30.98 6.97
C ASP A 429 -18.10 31.59 6.84
N ASP A 430 -17.62 32.27 7.87
CA ASP A 430 -16.28 32.83 7.94
C ASP A 430 -15.20 31.72 7.94
N ALA A 431 -15.43 30.59 8.62
CA ALA A 431 -14.52 29.46 8.62
C ALA A 431 -14.40 28.84 7.22
N ILE A 432 -15.51 28.61 6.52
CA ILE A 432 -15.52 28.11 5.13
C ILE A 432 -14.82 29.11 4.20
N ALA A 433 -15.09 30.41 4.33
CA ALA A 433 -14.45 31.47 3.55
C ALA A 433 -12.92 31.44 3.74
N ASN A 434 -12.46 31.32 4.99
CA ASN A 434 -11.05 31.27 5.33
C ASN A 434 -10.36 30.01 4.76
N ILE A 435 -10.99 28.83 4.90
CA ILE A 435 -10.49 27.55 4.36
C ILE A 435 -10.33 27.66 2.84
N ILE A 436 -11.36 28.10 2.12
CA ILE A 436 -11.30 28.18 0.66
C ILE A 436 -10.27 29.22 0.22
N THR A 437 -10.19 30.35 0.89
CA THR A 437 -9.16 31.37 0.62
C THR A 437 -7.76 30.81 0.80
N TYR A 438 -7.50 30.02 1.87
CA TYR A 438 -6.25 29.32 2.06
C TYR A 438 -5.95 28.33 0.92
N VAL A 439 -6.91 27.50 0.53
CA VAL A 439 -6.75 26.53 -0.55
C VAL A 439 -6.39 27.23 -1.87
N LEU A 440 -7.09 28.31 -2.21
CA LEU A 440 -6.83 29.05 -3.44
C LEU A 440 -5.45 29.72 -3.47
N ASN A 441 -4.86 30.05 -2.33
CA ASN A 441 -3.56 30.72 -2.22
C ASN A 441 -2.42 29.76 -1.81
N SER A 442 -2.65 28.46 -1.90
CA SER A 442 -1.68 27.42 -1.52
C SER A 442 -1.29 26.55 -2.70
N TRP A 443 -0.14 25.91 -2.58
CA TRP A 443 0.34 24.82 -3.47
C TRP A 443 0.34 25.15 -4.97
N GLY A 444 0.58 26.44 -5.34
CA GLY A 444 0.65 26.86 -6.74
C GLY A 444 -0.71 27.07 -7.41
N ASN A 445 -1.80 27.12 -6.66
CA ASN A 445 -3.10 27.53 -7.17
C ASN A 445 -3.09 29.01 -7.59
N ALA A 446 -4.06 29.40 -8.42
CA ALA A 446 -4.11 30.72 -9.08
C ALA A 446 -4.31 31.92 -8.13
N GLY A 447 -4.53 31.66 -6.84
CA GLY A 447 -4.89 32.70 -5.87
C GLY A 447 -6.36 33.03 -5.89
N GLY A 448 -6.77 33.84 -4.92
CA GLY A 448 -8.15 34.32 -4.83
C GLY A 448 -8.60 34.56 -3.40
N ARG A 449 -9.74 35.20 -3.25
CA ARG A 449 -10.36 35.45 -1.96
C ARG A 449 -11.84 35.09 -2.01
N VAL A 450 -12.32 34.45 -0.97
CA VAL A 450 -13.74 34.19 -0.72
C VAL A 450 -14.15 34.96 0.53
N THR A 451 -15.26 35.65 0.45
CA THR A 451 -15.78 36.44 1.58
C THR A 451 -16.85 35.65 2.35
N THR A 452 -17.08 36.03 3.59
CA THR A 452 -18.14 35.46 4.44
C THR A 452 -19.51 35.64 3.79
N GLU A 453 -19.75 36.82 3.16
CA GLU A 453 -21.02 37.14 2.50
C GLU A 453 -21.27 36.23 1.28
N GLU A 454 -20.21 35.87 0.53
CA GLU A 454 -20.33 34.93 -0.59
C GLU A 454 -20.74 33.56 -0.10
N VAL A 455 -20.16 33.07 0.99
CA VAL A 455 -20.54 31.79 1.61
C VAL A 455 -21.97 31.86 2.14
N GLN A 456 -22.33 32.93 2.84
CA GLN A 456 -23.66 33.13 3.38
C GLN A 456 -24.74 33.18 2.28
N SER A 457 -24.46 33.91 1.17
CA SER A 457 -25.33 33.94 0.01
C SER A 457 -25.54 32.58 -0.62
N LYS A 458 -24.45 31.78 -0.78
CA LYS A 458 -24.55 30.44 -1.30
C LYS A 458 -25.31 29.52 -0.35
N ARG A 459 -25.05 29.56 0.96
CA ARG A 459 -25.78 28.77 1.97
C ARG A 459 -27.28 29.09 1.94
N ALA A 460 -27.66 30.33 1.76
CA ALA A 460 -29.06 30.73 1.67
C ALA A 460 -29.75 30.22 0.39
N SER A 461 -29.01 30.18 -0.73
CA SER A 461 -29.52 29.71 -2.03
C SER A 461 -29.53 28.19 -2.16
N THR A 462 -28.69 27.46 -1.37
CA THR A 462 -28.55 26.02 -1.41
C THR A 462 -29.37 25.32 -0.32
N LYS A 463 -30.37 25.98 0.28
CA LYS A 463 -31.34 25.28 1.16
C LYS A 463 -32.01 24.17 0.38
N ARG A 464 -31.51 22.95 0.62
CA ARG A 464 -32.02 21.73 0.02
C ARG A 464 -33.48 21.51 0.44
N PRO A 465 -34.41 21.27 -0.49
CA PRO A 465 -35.74 20.84 -0.10
C PRO A 465 -35.67 19.54 0.69
N PRO A 466 -36.48 19.33 1.74
CA PRO A 466 -36.52 18.05 2.42
C PRO A 466 -36.88 16.93 1.40
N GLY A 467 -36.00 15.95 1.24
CA GLY A 467 -36.27 14.76 0.43
C GLY A 467 -35.65 14.67 -0.97
N ALA A 468 -34.77 15.60 -1.39
CA ALA A 468 -34.04 15.41 -2.65
C ALA A 468 -32.84 14.45 -2.45
N ALA A 469 -32.86 13.27 -3.12
CA ALA A 469 -31.74 12.34 -3.17
C ALA A 469 -30.52 12.96 -3.88
N LEU A 470 -29.31 12.55 -3.44
CA LEU A 470 -28.05 12.86 -4.11
C LEU A 470 -27.97 12.13 -5.45
#